data_8ef42d8f349fcbd34d2d5688ed3517a7
#
_entry.id   8ef42d8f349fcbd34d2d5688ed3517a7
#
_cell.length_a   1.000
_cell.length_b   1.000
_cell.length_c   1.000
_cell.angle_alpha   90.00
_cell.angle_beta   90.00
_cell.angle_gamma   90.00
#
_symmetry.space_group_name_H-M   'P 1'
#
loop_
_entity.id
_entity.type
_entity.pdbx_description
1 polymer ?
#
loop_
_entity_poly.entity_id
_entity_poly.type
_entity_poly.pdbx_seq_one_letter_code
_entity_poly.pdbx_strand_id
1 'polypeptide(L)'
;MAEVRLINNLKGILYYLDTPLMDFEIKDRELIKAKDLSDKKMYPYELARLGVTYGNINKFFRRRTMREGCMFYQEHLRALGMEKMDFDLYIKKNNGNNHLDNYWVKFEGFGAKCFQDIVEM
;
A
#
# COMPACT_ATOMS: atom_id res chain seq x y z
N MET A 1 6.93 -19.21 -12.83
CA MET A 1 7.02 -17.80 -13.27
C MET A 1 6.56 -16.88 -12.16
N ALA A 2 7.33 -15.87 -11.85
CA ALA A 2 6.97 -14.92 -10.78
C ALA A 2 5.77 -14.06 -11.21
N GLU A 3 4.88 -13.77 -10.24
CA GLU A 3 3.77 -12.86 -10.48
C GLU A 3 4.27 -11.44 -10.66
N VAL A 4 3.58 -10.69 -11.53
CA VAL A 4 3.87 -9.28 -11.72
C VAL A 4 3.26 -8.49 -10.56
N ARG A 5 4.10 -7.77 -9.82
CA ARG A 5 3.69 -6.95 -8.68
C ARG A 5 4.09 -5.50 -8.92
N LEU A 6 3.41 -4.89 -9.88
CA LEU A 6 3.60 -3.49 -10.26
C LEU A 6 2.30 -2.75 -10.08
N ILE A 7 2.37 -1.59 -9.43
CA ILE A 7 1.21 -0.72 -9.27
C ILE A 7 0.91 -0.08 -10.62
N ASN A 8 -0.31 -0.28 -11.13
CA ASN A 8 -0.76 0.34 -12.35
C ASN A 8 -1.45 1.68 -12.08
N ASN A 9 -2.43 1.65 -11.19
CA ASN A 9 -3.22 2.85 -10.86
C ASN A 9 -3.56 2.80 -9.38
N LEU A 10 -3.09 3.78 -8.61
CA LEU A 10 -3.35 3.84 -7.18
C LEU A 10 -3.38 5.29 -6.74
N LYS A 11 -4.45 5.69 -6.07
CA LYS A 11 -4.62 7.04 -5.55
C LYS A 11 -5.08 6.98 -4.12
N GLY A 12 -4.35 7.63 -3.23
CA GLY A 12 -4.71 7.64 -1.82
C GLY A 12 -3.80 8.53 -1.00
N ILE A 13 -4.00 8.49 0.30
CA ILE A 13 -3.19 9.22 1.27
C ILE A 13 -2.48 8.22 2.17
N LEU A 14 -1.15 8.26 2.18
CA LEU A 14 -0.35 7.44 3.08
C LEU A 14 -0.40 8.02 4.48
N TYR A 15 -0.72 7.18 5.46
CA TYR A 15 -0.81 7.55 6.87
C TYR A 15 0.19 6.78 7.72
N TYR A 16 0.61 7.40 8.80
CA TYR A 16 1.22 6.72 9.95
C TYR A 16 0.32 6.96 11.15
N LEU A 17 -0.29 5.88 11.67
CA LEU A 17 -1.37 5.99 12.65
C LEU A 17 -2.48 6.88 12.07
N ASP A 18 -2.85 7.98 12.74
CA ASP A 18 -3.86 8.91 12.23
C ASP A 18 -3.25 10.20 11.64
N THR A 19 -1.94 10.18 11.37
CA THR A 19 -1.23 11.33 10.80
C THR A 19 -1.08 11.15 9.29
N PRO A 20 -1.67 12.03 8.46
CA PRO A 20 -1.48 11.97 7.01
C PRO A 20 -0.04 12.39 6.66
N LEU A 21 0.63 11.60 5.83
CA LEU A 21 2.01 11.84 5.43
C LEU A 21 2.13 12.36 4.01
N MET A 22 1.42 11.75 3.08
CA MET A 22 1.59 12.04 1.66
C MET A 22 0.33 11.73 0.88
N ASP A 23 -0.11 12.71 0.09
CA ASP A 23 -1.18 12.53 -0.89
C ASP A 23 -0.52 12.17 -2.22
N PHE A 24 -0.79 10.97 -2.74
CA PHE A 24 -0.12 10.49 -3.94
C PHE A 24 -1.08 9.88 -4.94
N GLU A 25 -0.65 9.89 -6.20
CA GLU A 25 -1.39 9.23 -7.27
C GLU A 25 -0.42 8.62 -8.27
N ILE A 26 -0.65 7.34 -8.58
CA ILE A 26 0.04 6.61 -9.63
C ILE A 26 -0.99 6.31 -10.72
N LYS A 27 -0.65 6.62 -11.97
CA LYS A 27 -1.51 6.37 -13.12
C LYS A 27 -0.65 5.80 -14.25
N ASP A 28 -1.09 4.68 -14.82
CA ASP A 28 -0.39 4.00 -15.91
C ASP A 28 1.09 3.75 -15.57
N ARG A 29 1.35 3.30 -14.33
CA ARG A 29 2.69 2.99 -13.80
C ARG A 29 3.60 4.21 -13.70
N GLU A 30 3.02 5.41 -13.58
CA GLU A 30 3.76 6.64 -13.37
C GLU A 30 3.27 7.36 -12.13
N LEU A 31 4.21 7.87 -11.33
CA LEU A 31 3.86 8.72 -10.18
C LEU A 31 3.55 10.13 -10.71
N ILE A 32 2.25 10.47 -10.76
CA ILE A 32 1.81 11.75 -11.30
C ILE A 32 1.57 12.80 -10.21
N LYS A 33 1.51 12.39 -8.95
CA LYS A 33 1.32 13.30 -7.83
C LYS A 33 1.97 12.72 -6.58
N ALA A 34 2.69 13.55 -5.86
CA ALA A 34 3.22 13.22 -4.53
C ALA A 34 3.34 14.52 -3.74
N LYS A 35 2.40 14.75 -2.81
CA LYS A 35 2.36 15.95 -2.00
C LYS A 35 2.61 15.60 -0.54
N ASP A 36 3.66 16.17 0.05
CA ASP A 36 3.94 16.01 1.47
C ASP A 36 2.88 16.73 2.31
N LEU A 37 2.29 16.01 3.26
CA LEU A 37 1.29 16.54 4.19
C LEU A 37 1.86 16.69 5.59
N SER A 38 3.01 16.09 5.86
CA SER A 38 3.68 16.10 7.16
C SER A 38 5.20 16.04 6.97
N ASP A 39 5.95 16.09 8.08
CA ASP A 39 7.39 15.97 8.08
C ASP A 39 7.82 14.59 7.55
N LYS A 40 8.80 14.58 6.67
CA LYS A 40 9.36 13.36 6.07
C LYS A 40 9.99 12.41 7.09
N LYS A 41 10.24 12.86 8.31
CA LYS A 41 10.79 12.01 9.38
C LYS A 41 9.91 10.81 9.68
N MET A 42 8.60 10.93 9.44
CA MET A 42 7.65 9.85 9.69
C MET A 42 7.47 8.91 8.48
N TYR A 43 8.07 9.23 7.35
CA TYR A 43 7.96 8.42 6.14
C TYR A 43 8.63 7.06 6.33
N PRO A 44 8.12 6.00 5.67
CA PRO A 44 8.81 4.71 5.68
C PRO A 44 10.20 4.86 5.06
N TYR A 45 11.12 3.99 5.48
CA TYR A 45 12.53 4.05 5.08
C TYR A 45 12.73 4.18 3.57
N GLU A 46 11.99 3.40 2.79
CA GLU A 46 12.12 3.39 1.34
C GLU A 46 11.87 4.77 0.72
N LEU A 47 10.98 5.56 1.34
CA LEU A 47 10.64 6.89 0.84
C LEU A 47 11.48 7.99 1.49
N ALA A 48 11.79 7.84 2.78
CA ALA A 48 12.55 8.84 3.52
C ALA A 48 14.01 8.93 3.05
N ARG A 49 14.64 7.78 2.79
CA ARG A 49 16.07 7.71 2.47
C ARG A 49 16.34 7.60 0.98
N LEU A 50 15.49 6.89 0.24
CA LEU A 50 15.71 6.62 -1.18
C LEU A 50 14.94 7.55 -2.10
N GLY A 51 14.02 8.33 -1.53
CA GLY A 51 13.23 9.31 -2.28
C GLY A 51 11.86 8.82 -2.69
N VAL A 52 10.97 9.76 -3.01
CA VAL A 52 9.59 9.49 -3.41
C VAL A 52 9.54 9.34 -4.92
N THR A 53 9.62 8.09 -5.38
CA THR A 53 9.53 7.74 -6.80
C THR A 53 8.55 6.58 -6.95
N TYR A 54 8.08 6.36 -8.18
CA TYR A 54 7.23 5.19 -8.47
C TYR A 54 7.90 3.90 -8.01
N GLY A 55 9.18 3.71 -8.35
CA GLY A 55 9.91 2.49 -8.00
C GLY A 55 10.00 2.27 -6.49
N ASN A 56 10.25 3.31 -5.73
CA ASN A 56 10.37 3.21 -4.27
C ASN A 56 9.01 2.99 -3.61
N ILE A 57 7.94 3.62 -4.11
CA ILE A 57 6.58 3.38 -3.64
C ILE A 57 6.18 1.94 -3.94
N ASN A 58 6.44 1.47 -5.15
CA ASN A 58 6.13 0.09 -5.54
C ASN A 58 6.88 -0.90 -4.65
N LYS A 59 8.15 -0.65 -4.38
CA LYS A 59 8.98 -1.49 -3.50
C LYS A 59 8.43 -1.53 -2.07
N PHE A 60 7.99 -0.38 -1.56
CA PHE A 60 7.38 -0.31 -0.23
C PHE A 60 6.16 -1.24 -0.14
N PHE A 61 5.22 -1.13 -1.09
CA PHE A 61 4.02 -1.97 -1.07
C PHE A 61 4.33 -3.43 -1.38
N ARG A 62 5.29 -3.71 -2.27
CA ARG A 62 5.68 -5.07 -2.60
C ARG A 62 6.22 -5.83 -1.39
N ARG A 63 6.96 -5.16 -0.52
CA ARG A 63 7.47 -5.75 0.72
C ARG A 63 6.38 -6.05 1.74
N ARG A 64 5.22 -5.43 1.57
CA ARG A 64 4.08 -5.54 2.49
C ARG A 64 3.05 -6.57 2.02
N THR A 65 3.31 -7.25 0.93
CA THR A 65 2.41 -8.26 0.38
C THR A 65 2.93 -9.66 0.64
N MET A 66 2.01 -10.61 0.84
CA MET A 66 2.36 -12.00 1.07
C MET A 66 3.07 -12.56 -0.17
N ARG A 67 4.14 -13.32 0.04
CA ARG A 67 4.91 -13.94 -1.04
C ARG A 67 4.15 -15.10 -1.64
N GLU A 68 4.34 -15.32 -2.95
CA GLU A 68 3.72 -16.39 -3.70
C GLU A 68 3.98 -17.79 -3.10
N GLY A 69 5.16 -18.03 -2.55
CA GLY A 69 5.49 -19.32 -1.96
C GLY A 69 5.10 -19.52 -0.51
N CYS A 70 4.42 -18.58 0.11
CA CYS A 70 4.03 -18.70 1.51
C CYS A 70 2.91 -19.71 1.71
N MET A 71 2.92 -20.39 2.86
CA MET A 71 1.84 -21.28 3.25
C MET A 71 0.53 -20.48 3.32
N PHE A 72 -0.56 -21.10 2.85
CA PHE A 72 -1.89 -20.48 2.82
C PHE A 72 -2.01 -19.24 1.91
N TYR A 73 -1.05 -19.06 0.99
CA TYR A 73 -1.08 -17.94 0.06
C TYR A 73 -2.38 -17.91 -0.76
N GLN A 74 -2.78 -19.05 -1.32
CA GLN A 74 -3.98 -19.12 -2.15
C GLN A 74 -5.25 -18.86 -1.32
N GLU A 75 -5.31 -19.37 -0.10
CA GLU A 75 -6.42 -19.13 0.82
C GLU A 75 -6.51 -17.64 1.17
N HIS A 76 -5.37 -16.99 1.35
CA HIS A 76 -5.31 -15.56 1.62
C HIS A 76 -5.90 -14.75 0.45
N LEU A 77 -5.52 -15.09 -0.79
CA LEU A 77 -6.07 -14.42 -1.96
C LEU A 77 -7.57 -14.62 -2.07
N ARG A 78 -8.05 -15.83 -1.83
CA ARG A 78 -9.50 -16.13 -1.87
C ARG A 78 -10.27 -15.34 -0.82
N ALA A 79 -9.71 -15.20 0.38
CA ALA A 79 -10.31 -14.41 1.44
C ALA A 79 -10.46 -12.94 1.05
N LEU A 80 -9.59 -12.45 0.16
CA LEU A 80 -9.66 -11.09 -0.39
C LEU A 80 -10.49 -11.01 -1.67
N GLY A 81 -11.08 -12.13 -2.12
CA GLY A 81 -11.90 -12.17 -3.32
C GLY A 81 -11.11 -12.27 -4.62
N MET A 82 -9.88 -12.81 -4.57
CA MET A 82 -9.02 -12.95 -5.73
C MET A 82 -8.66 -14.40 -6.01
N GLU A 83 -8.64 -14.79 -7.28
CA GLU A 83 -8.14 -16.10 -7.70
C GLU A 83 -6.62 -16.06 -7.91
N LYS A 84 -6.11 -14.93 -8.39
CA LYS A 84 -4.68 -14.68 -8.59
C LYS A 84 -4.35 -13.26 -8.16
N MET A 85 -3.06 -12.99 -7.99
CA MET A 85 -2.60 -11.68 -7.52
C MET A 85 -3.00 -10.57 -8.52
N ASP A 86 -3.79 -9.62 -8.03
CA ASP A 86 -4.01 -8.32 -8.64
C ASP A 86 -3.42 -7.31 -7.64
N PHE A 87 -2.26 -6.77 -7.94
CA PHE A 87 -1.47 -6.01 -6.98
C PHE A 87 -2.18 -4.75 -6.50
N ASP A 88 -2.78 -3.99 -7.43
CA ASP A 88 -3.53 -2.77 -7.07
C ASP A 88 -4.69 -3.12 -6.14
N LEU A 89 -5.44 -4.16 -6.49
CA LEU A 89 -6.59 -4.61 -5.70
C LEU A 89 -6.13 -5.13 -4.33
N TYR A 90 -5.01 -5.85 -4.28
CA TYR A 90 -4.46 -6.36 -3.03
C TYR A 90 -4.16 -5.20 -2.07
N ILE A 91 -3.49 -4.15 -2.56
CA ILE A 91 -3.17 -2.98 -1.74
C ILE A 91 -4.44 -2.32 -1.23
N LYS A 92 -5.44 -2.15 -2.10
CA LYS A 92 -6.71 -1.53 -1.73
C LYS A 92 -7.47 -2.34 -0.68
N LYS A 93 -7.53 -3.67 -0.85
CA LYS A 93 -8.24 -4.56 0.09
C LYS A 93 -7.61 -4.56 1.48
N ASN A 94 -6.30 -4.38 1.57
CA ASN A 94 -5.57 -4.33 2.83
C ASN A 94 -5.33 -2.90 3.32
N ASN A 95 -5.83 -1.87 2.64
CA ASN A 95 -5.52 -0.48 2.94
C ASN A 95 -4.02 -0.23 3.06
N GLY A 96 -3.22 -0.91 2.22
CA GLY A 96 -1.77 -0.77 2.23
C GLY A 96 -1.08 -1.19 3.53
N ASN A 97 -1.81 -1.83 4.46
CA ASN A 97 -1.27 -2.24 5.76
C ASN A 97 -0.98 -3.74 5.77
N ASN A 98 0.08 -4.15 6.46
CA ASN A 98 0.46 -5.56 6.60
C ASN A 98 0.24 -6.10 8.01
N HIS A 99 -0.36 -5.32 8.90
CA HIS A 99 -0.61 -5.62 10.32
C HIS A 99 0.68 -5.80 11.15
N LEU A 100 1.85 -5.46 10.58
CA LEU A 100 3.14 -5.53 11.28
C LEU A 100 3.66 -4.16 11.68
N ASP A 101 3.11 -3.09 11.10
CA ASP A 101 3.48 -1.72 11.44
C ASP A 101 2.25 -0.81 11.38
N ASN A 102 2.47 0.49 11.53
CA ASN A 102 1.39 1.48 11.66
C ASN A 102 1.16 2.30 10.39
N TYR A 103 1.77 1.92 9.26
CA TYR A 103 1.53 2.57 7.98
C TYR A 103 0.31 1.97 7.30
N TRP A 104 -0.48 2.83 6.66
CA TRP A 104 -1.64 2.41 5.89
C TRP A 104 -2.01 3.49 4.87
N VAL A 105 -2.88 3.16 3.94
CA VAL A 105 -3.33 4.10 2.91
C VAL A 105 -4.84 4.27 3.03
N LYS A 106 -5.27 5.53 3.08
CA LYS A 106 -6.69 5.87 3.06
C LYS A 106 -7.12 6.11 1.62
N PHE A 107 -8.13 5.37 1.18
CA PHE A 107 -8.70 5.51 -0.16
C PHE A 107 -10.02 6.26 -0.07
N GLU A 108 -10.28 7.11 -1.08
CA GLU A 108 -11.50 7.87 -1.14
C GLU A 108 -12.70 6.94 -1.34
N GLY A 109 -13.70 7.07 -0.49
CA GLY A 109 -14.98 6.40 -0.64
C GLY A 109 -15.09 4.98 -0.15
N PHE A 110 -13.97 4.36 0.29
CA PHE A 110 -14.05 3.00 0.82
C PHE A 110 -12.85 2.63 1.69
N GLY A 111 -12.98 1.51 2.40
CA GLY A 111 -11.95 0.98 3.26
C GLY A 111 -11.88 1.69 4.60
N ALA A 112 -10.75 1.56 5.29
CA ALA A 112 -10.52 2.16 6.59
C ALA A 112 -10.52 3.68 6.52
N LYS A 113 -11.11 4.33 7.52
CA LYS A 113 -11.20 5.80 7.61
C LYS A 113 -10.24 6.36 8.65
N CYS A 114 -9.78 5.53 9.58
CA CYS A 114 -8.82 5.90 10.61
C CYS A 114 -8.03 4.66 11.02
N PHE A 115 -6.97 4.84 11.80
CA PHE A 115 -6.12 3.71 12.19
C PHE A 115 -6.87 2.67 13.03
N GLN A 116 -7.84 3.09 13.81
CA GLN A 116 -8.66 2.16 14.61
C GLN A 116 -9.36 1.12 13.71
N ASP A 117 -9.83 1.54 12.54
CA ASP A 117 -10.45 0.62 11.59
C ASP A 117 -9.45 -0.44 11.11
N ILE A 118 -8.17 -0.07 10.94
CA ILE A 118 -7.11 -1.00 10.57
C ILE A 118 -6.91 -2.06 11.65
N VAL A 119 -6.86 -1.64 12.91
CA VAL A 119 -6.65 -2.54 14.05
C VAL A 119 -7.79 -3.54 14.20
N GLU A 120 -9.00 -3.14 13.86
CA GLU A 120 -10.21 -3.97 14.01
C GLU A 120 -10.46 -4.90 12.82
N MET A 121 -9.69 -4.80 11.77
CA MET A 121 -9.84 -5.64 10.58
C MET A 121 -9.41 -7.08 10.81
#